data_d88bbd0c2539e90ee310274c952b96f5
#
_entry.id   d88bbd0c2539e90ee310274c952b96f5
#
_cell.length_a   1.000
_cell.length_b   1.000
_cell.length_c   1.000
_cell.angle_alpha   90.00
_cell.angle_beta   90.00
_cell.angle_gamma   90.00
#
_symmetry.space_group_name_H-M   'P 1'
#
loop_
_entity.id
_entity.type
_entity.pdbx_description
1 polymer ?
#
loop_
_entity_poly.entity_id
_entity_poly.type
_entity_poly.pdbx_seq_one_letter_code
_entity_poly.pdbx_strand_id
1 'polypeptide(L)'
;MNYDFDTVTDRKNTNAIKYDLAKKRGKPEDAVSLWVADMDFPTAPCIQKAVAEKAAHGIWGYSRPDNRYYDALKKWYKERHNFEVQNEWVVNTPGVCFALATAVKAFTNEGESVLIQKPVYYPFFNITNSLQRKVVNSSLILKNNHYEIDFDDFERKIVQENVKMFILCSPHNPGGRVWTKQELQKISEICLAHNVLVVSDEIHSDITFGSNVHTVYGSLSEQALKNSIICTAPSKSFNLAGLQFSNIFIADEKLRKAFSEELDKTGYDEPSVFGIVAATAAYSEGADWFDSVKSYIWENILFAKKYIEENASQIKVLVPEGTYLLWLDFSKTGLSDSEINDRVLNKAKVWLDSGSMFGKEGEKFQRINCATPRIILEDALKRICSQF
;
A
#
# COMPACT_ATOMS: atom_id res chain seq x y z
N MET A 1 -23.13 13.37 -3.84
CA MET A 1 -23.37 12.97 -5.26
C MET A 1 -23.47 11.44 -5.31
N ASN A 2 -24.32 10.87 -6.19
CA ASN A 2 -24.32 9.42 -6.39
C ASN A 2 -23.23 9.10 -7.42
N TYR A 3 -22.18 8.42 -6.99
CA TYR A 3 -21.11 7.93 -7.86
C TYR A 3 -21.45 6.50 -8.31
N ASP A 4 -21.20 6.20 -9.58
CA ASP A 4 -21.39 4.85 -10.15
C ASP A 4 -20.10 4.05 -10.02
N PHE A 5 -20.14 2.99 -9.22
CA PHE A 5 -19.06 2.02 -9.05
C PHE A 5 -19.43 0.62 -9.60
N ASP A 6 -20.64 0.45 -10.17
CA ASP A 6 -21.09 -0.81 -10.73
C ASP A 6 -20.78 -0.94 -12.24
N THR A 7 -20.67 0.19 -12.94
CA THR A 7 -20.30 0.19 -14.36
C THR A 7 -18.88 -0.32 -14.55
N VAL A 8 -18.74 -1.38 -15.37
CA VAL A 8 -17.45 -1.96 -15.72
C VAL A 8 -16.75 -1.08 -16.77
N THR A 9 -15.60 -0.54 -16.41
CA THR A 9 -14.71 0.15 -17.34
C THR A 9 -13.77 -0.84 -17.99
N ASP A 10 -13.80 -0.97 -19.32
CA ASP A 10 -12.84 -1.81 -20.05
C ASP A 10 -11.44 -1.20 -19.99
N ARG A 11 -10.50 -1.96 -19.42
CA ARG A 11 -9.10 -1.56 -19.27
C ARG A 11 -8.14 -2.37 -20.17
N LYS A 12 -8.68 -3.24 -21.04
CA LYS A 12 -7.87 -4.00 -22.01
C LYS A 12 -7.40 -3.05 -23.13
N ASN A 13 -6.20 -3.30 -23.61
CA ASN A 13 -5.55 -2.49 -24.66
C ASN A 13 -5.34 -1.01 -24.26
N THR A 14 -5.21 -0.74 -22.97
CA THR A 14 -4.92 0.60 -22.42
C THR A 14 -3.53 0.69 -21.81
N ASN A 15 -2.68 -0.30 -22.03
CA ASN A 15 -1.39 -0.51 -21.37
C ASN A 15 -1.51 -0.74 -19.84
N ALA A 16 -2.68 -1.16 -19.36
CA ALA A 16 -2.89 -1.45 -17.96
C ALA A 16 -2.14 -2.72 -17.56
N ILE A 17 -1.16 -2.59 -16.64
CA ILE A 17 -0.36 -3.71 -16.12
C ILE A 17 -1.26 -4.86 -15.61
N LYS A 18 -2.39 -4.52 -15.02
CA LYS A 18 -3.35 -5.45 -14.44
C LYS A 18 -3.93 -6.43 -15.48
N TYR A 19 -4.11 -5.97 -16.72
CA TYR A 19 -4.78 -6.72 -17.79
C TYR A 19 -3.83 -7.10 -18.93
N ASP A 20 -3.11 -6.12 -19.49
CA ASP A 20 -2.42 -6.28 -20.76
C ASP A 20 -1.08 -7.03 -20.66
N LEU A 21 -0.58 -7.27 -19.46
CA LEU A 21 0.65 -8.04 -19.24
C LEU A 21 0.42 -9.54 -18.96
N ALA A 22 -0.80 -10.04 -18.99
CA ALA A 22 -1.11 -11.44 -18.67
C ALA A 22 -0.23 -12.39 -19.51
N LYS A 23 -0.27 -12.31 -20.83
CA LYS A 23 0.51 -13.13 -21.74
C LYS A 23 2.02 -13.03 -21.49
N LYS A 24 2.55 -11.82 -21.34
CA LYS A 24 3.98 -11.60 -21.07
C LYS A 24 4.44 -12.22 -19.75
N ARG A 25 3.53 -12.34 -18.78
CA ARG A 25 3.77 -12.94 -17.46
C ARG A 25 3.38 -14.42 -17.39
N GLY A 26 3.08 -15.06 -18.52
CA GLY A 26 2.69 -16.47 -18.57
C GLY A 26 1.37 -16.75 -17.84
N LYS A 27 0.44 -15.79 -17.83
CA LYS A 27 -0.88 -15.92 -17.21
C LYS A 27 -1.96 -16.10 -18.27
N PRO A 28 -3.07 -16.81 -17.97
CA PRO A 28 -4.18 -16.94 -18.90
C PRO A 28 -4.74 -15.55 -19.28
N GLU A 29 -4.88 -15.28 -20.58
CA GLU A 29 -5.39 -14.01 -21.09
C GLU A 29 -6.90 -13.81 -20.80
N ASP A 30 -7.60 -14.90 -20.52
CA ASP A 30 -9.02 -14.96 -20.14
C ASP A 30 -9.25 -14.92 -18.63
N ALA A 31 -8.19 -14.77 -17.83
CA ALA A 31 -8.32 -14.71 -16.39
C ALA A 31 -8.94 -13.40 -15.91
N VAL A 32 -9.85 -13.49 -14.92
CA VAL A 32 -10.32 -12.33 -14.16
C VAL A 32 -9.16 -11.81 -13.31
N SER A 33 -8.79 -10.55 -13.49
CA SER A 33 -7.54 -10.00 -12.95
C SER A 33 -7.80 -9.16 -11.69
N LEU A 34 -7.45 -9.69 -10.50
CA LEU A 34 -7.65 -9.04 -9.19
C LEU A 34 -6.38 -9.02 -8.33
N TRP A 35 -5.20 -9.00 -8.98
CA TRP A 35 -3.89 -9.06 -8.31
C TRP A 35 -3.29 -7.68 -8.00
N VAL A 36 -3.36 -6.71 -8.94
CA VAL A 36 -2.78 -5.38 -8.74
C VAL A 36 -3.60 -4.59 -7.74
N ALA A 37 -2.92 -3.91 -6.83
CA ALA A 37 -3.53 -2.98 -5.88
C ALA A 37 -3.78 -1.60 -6.53
N ASP A 38 -4.55 -1.56 -7.61
CA ASP A 38 -5.20 -0.38 -8.18
C ASP A 38 -6.72 -0.62 -8.26
N MET A 39 -7.51 0.43 -8.43
CA MET A 39 -8.96 0.30 -8.52
C MET A 39 -9.41 0.15 -9.97
N ASP A 40 -10.55 -0.51 -10.20
CA ASP A 40 -11.21 -0.58 -11.50
C ASP A 40 -12.31 0.49 -11.66
N PHE A 41 -12.26 1.51 -10.83
CA PHE A 41 -13.16 2.67 -10.88
C PHE A 41 -12.46 3.87 -11.51
N PRO A 42 -13.16 4.69 -12.32
CA PRO A 42 -12.66 6.02 -12.67
C PRO A 42 -12.35 6.82 -11.41
N THR A 43 -11.27 7.60 -11.42
CA THR A 43 -10.95 8.51 -10.32
C THR A 43 -12.01 9.61 -10.18
N ALA A 44 -11.95 10.36 -9.06
CA ALA A 44 -12.93 11.41 -8.75
C ALA A 44 -13.13 12.41 -9.91
N PRO A 45 -14.37 12.86 -10.19
CA PRO A 45 -14.64 13.80 -11.29
C PRO A 45 -13.86 15.11 -11.20
N CYS A 46 -13.61 15.63 -9.99
CA CYS A 46 -12.77 16.81 -9.79
C CYS A 46 -11.34 16.60 -10.30
N ILE A 47 -10.78 15.41 -10.07
CA ILE A 47 -9.45 15.05 -10.56
C ILE A 47 -9.43 14.92 -12.08
N GLN A 48 -10.42 14.23 -12.67
CA GLN A 48 -10.55 14.08 -14.11
C GLN A 48 -10.63 15.46 -14.78
N LYS A 49 -11.45 16.37 -14.23
CA LYS A 49 -11.60 17.75 -14.71
C LYS A 49 -10.28 18.51 -14.66
N ALA A 50 -9.61 18.51 -13.52
CA ALA A 50 -8.35 19.22 -13.33
C ALA A 50 -7.25 18.73 -14.28
N VAL A 51 -7.14 17.41 -14.48
CA VAL A 51 -6.19 16.81 -15.43
C VAL A 51 -6.55 17.16 -16.87
N ALA A 52 -7.84 17.11 -17.24
CA ALA A 52 -8.29 17.47 -18.58
C ALA A 52 -8.02 18.96 -18.92
N GLU A 53 -8.28 19.86 -17.98
CA GLU A 53 -7.97 21.30 -18.11
C GLU A 53 -6.48 21.54 -18.32
N LYS A 54 -5.63 20.84 -17.53
CA LYS A 54 -4.17 20.93 -17.70
C LYS A 54 -3.72 20.34 -19.04
N ALA A 55 -4.31 19.24 -19.47
CA ALA A 55 -4.03 18.65 -20.77
C ALA A 55 -4.40 19.62 -21.92
N ALA A 56 -5.57 20.24 -21.85
CA ALA A 56 -6.05 21.22 -22.83
C ALA A 56 -5.19 22.50 -22.89
N HIS A 57 -4.53 22.87 -21.79
CA HIS A 57 -3.58 24.00 -21.77
C HIS A 57 -2.40 23.78 -22.73
N GLY A 58 -1.97 22.53 -22.98
CA GLY A 58 -1.02 22.15 -24.03
C GLY A 58 0.46 22.49 -23.75
N ILE A 59 0.79 23.16 -22.63
CA ILE A 59 2.16 23.47 -22.21
C ILE A 59 2.46 22.73 -20.91
N TRP A 60 3.33 21.72 -20.97
CA TRP A 60 3.63 20.79 -19.87
C TRP A 60 5.13 20.89 -19.50
N GLY A 61 5.59 22.12 -19.22
CA GLY A 61 6.96 22.38 -18.80
C GLY A 61 7.23 21.95 -17.36
N TYR A 62 8.47 22.15 -16.94
CA TYR A 62 8.90 21.87 -15.56
C TYR A 62 7.98 22.58 -14.57
N SER A 63 7.56 21.83 -13.55
CA SER A 63 6.55 22.30 -12.60
C SER A 63 6.90 21.85 -11.19
N ARG A 64 6.60 22.72 -10.22
CA ARG A 64 6.73 22.41 -8.79
C ARG A 64 5.40 22.62 -8.08
N PRO A 65 5.14 21.87 -6.99
CA PRO A 65 3.99 22.13 -6.14
C PRO A 65 4.02 23.56 -5.60
N ASP A 66 2.85 24.19 -5.54
CA ASP A 66 2.65 25.52 -4.97
C ASP A 66 1.78 25.46 -3.68
N ASN A 67 1.46 26.59 -3.12
CA ASN A 67 0.68 26.68 -1.89
C ASN A 67 -0.70 26.00 -2.01
N ARG A 68 -1.32 25.95 -3.18
CA ARG A 68 -2.60 25.26 -3.38
C ARG A 68 -2.48 23.78 -3.06
N TYR A 69 -1.39 23.15 -3.49
CA TYR A 69 -1.11 21.76 -3.16
C TYR A 69 -0.81 21.57 -1.69
N TYR A 70 0.11 22.40 -1.12
CA TYR A 70 0.50 22.26 0.28
C TYR A 70 -0.66 22.52 1.24
N ASP A 71 -1.51 23.49 0.95
CA ASP A 71 -2.69 23.77 1.78
C ASP A 71 -3.73 22.68 1.70
N ALA A 72 -3.96 22.09 0.52
CA ALA A 72 -4.83 20.94 0.34
C ALA A 72 -4.31 19.70 1.08
N LEU A 73 -3.00 19.40 0.96
CA LEU A 73 -2.33 18.31 1.66
C LEU A 73 -2.43 18.44 3.18
N LYS A 74 -2.08 19.64 3.72
CA LYS A 74 -2.17 19.92 5.16
C LYS A 74 -3.59 19.77 5.66
N LYS A 75 -4.57 20.33 4.95
CA LYS A 75 -5.98 20.20 5.30
C LYS A 75 -6.40 18.73 5.36
N TRP A 76 -6.05 17.92 4.34
CA TRP A 76 -6.37 16.50 4.27
C TRP A 76 -5.82 15.75 5.49
N TYR A 77 -4.53 15.92 5.80
CA TYR A 77 -3.90 15.21 6.91
C TYR A 77 -4.41 15.68 8.27
N LYS A 78 -4.71 16.99 8.43
CA LYS A 78 -5.32 17.51 9.65
C LYS A 78 -6.71 16.95 9.89
N GLU A 79 -7.56 16.94 8.86
CA GLU A 79 -8.97 16.51 8.98
C GLU A 79 -9.11 14.99 9.08
N ARG A 80 -8.30 14.22 8.31
CA ARG A 80 -8.43 12.76 8.23
C ARG A 80 -7.61 12.00 9.26
N HIS A 81 -6.46 12.55 9.67
CA HIS A 81 -5.50 11.86 10.52
C HIS A 81 -5.13 12.64 11.78
N ASN A 82 -5.69 13.83 12.00
CA ASN A 82 -5.32 14.76 13.08
C ASN A 82 -3.79 14.98 13.15
N PHE A 83 -3.14 15.08 11.98
CA PHE A 83 -1.71 15.26 11.86
C PHE A 83 -1.38 16.56 11.13
N GLU A 84 -0.54 17.39 11.75
CA GLU A 84 -0.13 18.69 11.21
C GLU A 84 1.16 18.57 10.41
N VAL A 85 1.05 18.66 9.09
CA VAL A 85 2.17 18.64 8.16
C VAL A 85 2.72 20.05 7.98
N GLN A 86 4.05 20.20 7.96
CA GLN A 86 4.72 21.46 7.58
C GLN A 86 5.21 21.36 6.12
N ASN A 87 5.16 22.47 5.38
CA ASN A 87 5.55 22.47 3.97
C ASN A 87 6.99 21.99 3.77
N GLU A 88 7.89 22.42 4.64
CA GLU A 88 9.31 22.06 4.59
C GLU A 88 9.60 20.59 4.85
N TRP A 89 8.67 19.84 5.45
CA TRP A 89 8.85 18.40 5.65
C TRP A 89 8.59 17.59 4.38
N VAL A 90 7.91 18.17 3.39
CA VAL A 90 7.41 17.45 2.23
C VAL A 90 8.47 17.32 1.14
N VAL A 91 8.87 16.10 0.84
CA VAL A 91 9.67 15.75 -0.32
C VAL A 91 8.79 14.93 -1.27
N ASN A 92 8.72 15.32 -2.54
CA ASN A 92 7.94 14.57 -3.53
C ASN A 92 8.83 13.56 -4.25
N THR A 93 8.31 12.35 -4.46
CA THR A 93 8.98 11.29 -5.24
C THR A 93 8.00 10.67 -6.25
N PRO A 94 8.51 9.93 -7.27
CA PRO A 94 7.64 9.29 -8.28
C PRO A 94 6.77 8.15 -7.72
N GLY A 95 6.86 7.86 -6.44
CA GLY A 95 6.07 6.84 -5.76
C GLY A 95 6.76 6.34 -4.49
N VAL A 96 5.99 5.69 -3.61
CA VAL A 96 6.49 5.23 -2.31
C VAL A 96 7.61 4.20 -2.45
N CYS A 97 7.55 3.26 -3.41
CA CYS A 97 8.65 2.32 -3.64
C CYS A 97 9.96 3.02 -4.01
N PHE A 98 9.89 4.12 -4.76
CA PHE A 98 11.07 4.94 -5.06
C PHE A 98 11.61 5.60 -3.80
N ALA A 99 10.74 6.16 -2.96
CA ALA A 99 11.11 6.74 -1.68
C ALA A 99 11.77 5.72 -0.73
N LEU A 100 11.22 4.49 -0.67
CA LEU A 100 11.83 3.39 0.11
C LEU A 100 13.24 3.07 -0.37
N ALA A 101 13.46 2.98 -1.69
CA ALA A 101 14.78 2.75 -2.26
C ALA A 101 15.76 3.89 -1.93
N THR A 102 15.29 5.13 -2.04
CA THR A 102 16.07 6.33 -1.67
C THR A 102 16.44 6.31 -0.18
N ALA A 103 15.48 6.01 0.70
CA ALA A 103 15.74 5.92 2.14
C ALA A 103 16.75 4.82 2.49
N VAL A 104 16.60 3.62 1.90
CA VAL A 104 17.56 2.52 2.12
C VAL A 104 18.96 2.93 1.68
N LYS A 105 19.12 3.62 0.55
CA LYS A 105 20.42 4.10 0.08
C LYS A 105 21.00 5.22 0.94
N ALA A 106 20.17 6.18 1.35
CA ALA A 106 20.60 7.34 2.11
C ALA A 106 21.06 7.00 3.54
N PHE A 107 20.45 5.98 4.16
CA PHE A 107 20.60 5.73 5.60
C PHE A 107 21.17 4.36 5.96
N THR A 108 21.58 3.58 4.97
CA THR A 108 22.26 2.31 5.18
C THR A 108 23.38 2.13 4.17
N ASN A 109 24.40 1.33 4.53
CA ASN A 109 25.46 0.91 3.65
C ASN A 109 25.22 -0.53 3.15
N GLU A 110 25.94 -0.95 2.10
CA GLU A 110 25.93 -2.33 1.65
C GLU A 110 26.32 -3.29 2.78
N GLY A 111 25.57 -4.39 2.92
CA GLY A 111 25.73 -5.36 3.99
C GLY A 111 25.04 -5.00 5.30
N GLU A 112 24.63 -3.76 5.52
CA GLU A 112 23.87 -3.39 6.73
C GLU A 112 22.45 -3.93 6.71
N SER A 113 21.89 -4.11 7.92
CA SER A 113 20.63 -4.80 8.15
C SER A 113 19.44 -3.85 8.11
N VAL A 114 18.41 -4.24 7.33
CA VAL A 114 17.09 -3.61 7.28
C VAL A 114 16.05 -4.63 7.75
N LEU A 115 15.28 -4.26 8.76
CA LEU A 115 14.23 -5.13 9.33
C LEU A 115 12.90 -4.92 8.61
N ILE A 116 12.18 -6.03 8.41
CA ILE A 116 10.81 -6.08 7.91
C ILE A 116 10.00 -7.11 8.70
N GLN A 117 8.68 -7.15 8.52
CA GLN A 117 7.77 -8.07 9.21
C GLN A 117 6.92 -8.86 8.22
N LYS A 118 7.41 -10.04 7.79
CA LYS A 118 6.66 -10.92 6.87
C LYS A 118 5.50 -11.65 7.58
N PRO A 119 4.42 -11.98 6.78
CA PRO A 119 4.25 -11.71 5.35
C PRO A 119 4.07 -10.22 5.12
N VAL A 120 4.77 -9.62 4.16
CA VAL A 120 4.71 -8.17 3.89
C VAL A 120 4.88 -7.88 2.41
N TYR A 121 4.48 -6.70 1.99
CA TYR A 121 4.62 -6.22 0.62
C TYR A 121 6.01 -6.49 0.05
N TYR A 122 6.08 -7.35 -0.96
CA TYR A 122 7.32 -7.91 -1.47
C TYR A 122 8.37 -6.89 -1.95
N PRO A 123 8.03 -5.68 -2.43
CA PRO A 123 9.04 -4.68 -2.74
C PRO A 123 9.93 -4.30 -1.56
N PHE A 124 9.51 -4.43 -0.31
CA PHE A 124 10.35 -4.12 0.85
C PHE A 124 11.63 -4.96 0.86
N PHE A 125 11.50 -6.28 0.72
CA PHE A 125 12.69 -7.14 0.67
C PHE A 125 13.36 -7.18 -0.69
N ASN A 126 12.63 -6.99 -1.79
CA ASN A 126 13.23 -6.92 -3.12
C ASN A 126 14.12 -5.68 -3.26
N ILE A 127 13.67 -4.50 -2.83
CA ILE A 127 14.46 -3.25 -2.82
C ILE A 127 15.69 -3.44 -1.94
N THR A 128 15.51 -3.92 -0.71
CA THR A 128 16.60 -4.14 0.25
C THR A 128 17.67 -5.06 -0.31
N ASN A 129 17.27 -6.21 -0.89
CA ASN A 129 18.19 -7.16 -1.50
C ASN A 129 18.88 -6.58 -2.77
N SER A 130 18.10 -5.91 -3.65
CA SER A 130 18.67 -5.33 -4.88
C SER A 130 19.71 -4.26 -4.59
N LEU A 131 19.59 -3.60 -3.45
CA LEU A 131 20.55 -2.62 -2.96
C LEU A 131 21.67 -3.24 -2.11
N GLN A 132 21.77 -4.56 -2.07
CA GLN A 132 22.81 -5.31 -1.34
C GLN A 132 22.79 -5.09 0.19
N ARG A 133 21.61 -4.77 0.77
CA ARG A 133 21.40 -4.73 2.22
C ARG A 133 20.89 -6.07 2.72
N LYS A 134 21.19 -6.40 3.97
CA LYS A 134 20.71 -7.63 4.61
C LYS A 134 19.26 -7.48 5.06
N VAL A 135 18.38 -8.32 4.55
CA VAL A 135 16.99 -8.40 5.03
C VAL A 135 16.95 -9.18 6.33
N VAL A 136 16.51 -8.54 7.40
CA VAL A 136 16.18 -9.17 8.69
C VAL A 136 14.66 -9.26 8.80
N ASN A 137 14.14 -10.46 9.06
CA ASN A 137 12.71 -10.67 9.18
C ASN A 137 12.30 -10.99 10.61
N SER A 138 11.45 -10.17 11.22
CA SER A 138 10.70 -10.51 12.43
C SER A 138 9.29 -10.88 12.00
N SER A 139 9.01 -12.18 11.89
CA SER A 139 7.75 -12.67 11.34
C SER A 139 6.56 -12.28 12.19
N LEU A 140 5.49 -11.84 11.56
CA LEU A 140 4.20 -11.64 12.24
C LEU A 140 3.61 -13.00 12.64
N ILE A 141 2.91 -13.04 13.76
CA ILE A 141 2.25 -14.23 14.27
C ILE A 141 0.76 -14.16 13.96
N LEU A 142 0.24 -15.16 13.24
CA LEU A 142 -1.19 -15.27 12.98
C LEU A 142 -1.88 -15.99 14.14
N LYS A 143 -2.72 -15.28 14.89
CA LYS A 143 -3.58 -15.82 15.95
C LYS A 143 -5.04 -15.44 15.69
N ASN A 144 -5.93 -16.41 15.72
CA ASN A 144 -7.37 -16.16 15.56
C ASN A 144 -7.73 -15.30 14.33
N ASN A 145 -7.09 -15.53 13.20
CA ASN A 145 -7.20 -14.75 11.96
C ASN A 145 -6.75 -13.29 12.07
N HIS A 146 -5.89 -12.98 13.03
CA HIS A 146 -5.36 -11.65 13.29
C HIS A 146 -3.84 -11.71 13.42
N TYR A 147 -3.11 -10.86 12.71
CA TYR A 147 -1.66 -10.79 12.83
C TYR A 147 -1.24 -9.96 14.04
N GLU A 148 -0.30 -10.48 14.79
CA GLU A 148 0.28 -9.82 15.96
C GLU A 148 1.79 -9.66 15.77
N ILE A 149 2.37 -8.65 16.41
CA ILE A 149 3.82 -8.43 16.46
C ILE A 149 4.41 -9.21 17.63
N ASP A 150 5.44 -10.03 17.37
CA ASP A 150 6.29 -10.59 18.40
C ASP A 150 7.35 -9.56 18.80
N PHE A 151 7.06 -8.77 19.82
CA PHE A 151 7.96 -7.70 20.26
C PHE A 151 9.28 -8.22 20.82
N ASP A 152 9.28 -9.40 21.43
CA ASP A 152 10.51 -10.02 21.95
C ASP A 152 11.43 -10.46 20.79
N ASP A 153 10.87 -11.07 19.74
CA ASP A 153 11.60 -11.40 18.52
C ASP A 153 12.06 -10.13 17.79
N PHE A 154 11.19 -9.11 17.72
CA PHE A 154 11.48 -7.85 17.06
C PHE A 154 12.70 -7.15 17.69
N GLU A 155 12.71 -6.95 19.00
CA GLU A 155 13.82 -6.32 19.71
C GLU A 155 15.08 -7.18 19.69
N ARG A 156 14.94 -8.48 19.92
CA ARG A 156 16.06 -9.43 19.86
C ARG A 156 16.77 -9.37 18.51
N LYS A 157 16.03 -9.35 17.40
CA LYS A 157 16.60 -9.25 16.04
C LYS A 157 17.24 -7.91 15.77
N ILE A 158 16.69 -6.81 16.26
CA ILE A 158 17.32 -5.50 16.17
C ILE A 158 18.72 -5.53 16.77
N VAL A 159 18.85 -6.08 17.96
CA VAL A 159 20.13 -6.16 18.68
C VAL A 159 21.10 -7.14 18.02
N GLN A 160 20.67 -8.38 17.78
CA GLN A 160 21.54 -9.44 17.26
C GLN A 160 22.05 -9.17 15.84
N GLU A 161 21.24 -8.53 15.02
CA GLU A 161 21.54 -8.27 13.63
C GLU A 161 22.03 -6.85 13.36
N ASN A 162 22.23 -6.04 14.41
CA ASN A 162 22.66 -4.64 14.34
C ASN A 162 21.84 -3.84 13.31
N VAL A 163 20.52 -3.95 13.40
CA VAL A 163 19.58 -3.33 12.44
C VAL A 163 19.74 -1.82 12.44
N LYS A 164 19.80 -1.21 11.26
CA LYS A 164 19.91 0.24 11.06
C LYS A 164 18.58 0.89 10.71
N MET A 165 17.70 0.15 10.04
CA MET A 165 16.44 0.66 9.56
C MET A 165 15.34 -0.40 9.72
N PHE A 166 14.15 0.04 10.08
CA PHE A 166 12.93 -0.75 10.04
C PHE A 166 11.95 -0.17 9.00
N ILE A 167 11.48 -0.99 8.05
CA ILE A 167 10.43 -0.60 7.12
C ILE A 167 9.11 -1.12 7.66
N LEU A 168 8.30 -0.20 8.17
CA LEU A 168 6.97 -0.45 8.71
C LEU A 168 5.91 -0.36 7.61
N CYS A 169 5.01 -1.33 7.51
CA CYS A 169 3.82 -1.29 6.65
C CYS A 169 2.58 -0.95 7.49
N SER A 170 2.00 0.23 7.32
CA SER A 170 0.90 0.73 8.17
C SER A 170 -0.09 1.61 7.39
N PRO A 171 -1.32 1.17 7.12
CA PRO A 171 -1.90 -0.17 7.31
C PRO A 171 -1.18 -1.28 6.57
N HIS A 172 -1.24 -2.48 7.14
CA HIS A 172 -0.40 -3.60 6.73
C HIS A 172 -0.94 -4.34 5.50
N ASN A 173 -0.11 -4.51 4.50
CA ASN A 173 -0.35 -5.31 3.30
C ASN A 173 0.59 -6.54 3.30
N PRO A 174 0.09 -7.79 3.26
CA PRO A 174 -1.27 -8.20 2.88
C PRO A 174 -2.23 -8.44 4.06
N GLY A 175 -1.77 -8.44 5.30
CA GLY A 175 -2.52 -8.87 6.47
C GLY A 175 -3.72 -7.99 6.85
N GLY A 176 -3.85 -6.79 6.26
CA GLY A 176 -4.96 -5.89 6.48
C GLY A 176 -5.01 -5.24 7.87
N ARG A 177 -3.94 -5.33 8.68
CA ARG A 177 -3.89 -4.74 10.02
C ARG A 177 -3.82 -3.21 9.98
N VAL A 178 -4.56 -2.58 10.87
CA VAL A 178 -4.35 -1.19 11.30
C VAL A 178 -3.73 -1.25 12.69
N TRP A 179 -2.43 -1.00 12.78
CA TRP A 179 -1.72 -1.07 14.05
C TRP A 179 -2.28 -0.09 15.06
N THR A 180 -2.54 -0.55 16.27
CA THR A 180 -2.99 0.29 17.36
C THR A 180 -1.92 1.31 17.76
N LYS A 181 -2.34 2.41 18.36
CA LYS A 181 -1.40 3.41 18.88
C LYS A 181 -0.40 2.79 19.87
N GLN A 182 -0.84 1.83 20.69
CA GLN A 182 0.00 1.14 21.65
C GLN A 182 1.07 0.25 20.98
N GLU A 183 0.69 -0.49 19.92
CA GLU A 183 1.64 -1.29 19.14
C GLU A 183 2.69 -0.39 18.48
N LEU A 184 2.25 0.73 17.88
CA LEU A 184 3.17 1.70 17.26
C LEU A 184 4.07 2.40 18.27
N GLN A 185 3.56 2.72 19.47
CA GLN A 185 4.37 3.26 20.57
C GLN A 185 5.45 2.29 21.00
N LYS A 186 5.11 1.00 21.13
CA LYS A 186 6.10 -0.03 21.50
C LYS A 186 7.18 -0.20 20.42
N ILE A 187 6.80 -0.18 19.14
CA ILE A 187 7.77 -0.14 18.02
C ILE A 187 8.69 1.08 18.16
N SER A 188 8.11 2.26 18.41
CA SER A 188 8.87 3.51 18.53
C SER A 188 9.87 3.47 19.69
N GLU A 189 9.45 2.98 20.87
CA GLU A 189 10.30 2.84 22.04
C GLU A 189 11.51 1.95 21.74
N ILE A 190 11.29 0.78 21.14
CA ILE A 190 12.36 -0.14 20.78
C ILE A 190 13.30 0.47 19.74
N CYS A 191 12.75 1.04 18.66
CA CYS A 191 13.57 1.63 17.60
C CYS A 191 14.41 2.80 18.11
N LEU A 192 13.86 3.67 18.96
CA LEU A 192 14.59 4.78 19.58
C LEU A 192 15.69 4.29 20.52
N ALA A 193 15.41 3.28 21.35
CA ALA A 193 16.38 2.72 22.29
C ALA A 193 17.62 2.13 21.59
N HIS A 194 17.44 1.63 20.36
CA HIS A 194 18.51 1.00 19.59
C HIS A 194 19.00 1.82 18.38
N ASN A 195 18.61 3.09 18.27
CA ASN A 195 18.95 3.99 17.16
C ASN A 195 18.60 3.42 15.77
N VAL A 196 17.42 2.82 15.65
CA VAL A 196 16.88 2.30 14.39
C VAL A 196 15.99 3.36 13.76
N LEU A 197 16.30 3.78 12.52
CA LEU A 197 15.45 4.68 11.74
C LEU A 197 14.19 3.93 11.28
N VAL A 198 13.02 4.56 11.43
CA VAL A 198 11.75 3.98 10.96
C VAL A 198 11.35 4.62 9.63
N VAL A 199 11.16 3.80 8.60
CA VAL A 199 10.53 4.21 7.34
C VAL A 199 9.12 3.65 7.32
N SER A 200 8.12 4.50 7.58
CA SER A 200 6.72 4.10 7.68
C SER A 200 6.04 4.25 6.32
N ASP A 201 5.74 3.12 5.68
CA ASP A 201 4.90 3.10 4.47
C ASP A 201 3.43 3.19 4.87
N GLU A 202 2.89 4.40 4.76
CA GLU A 202 1.51 4.75 5.11
C GLU A 202 0.63 5.00 3.87
N ILE A 203 0.98 4.41 2.73
CA ILE A 203 0.26 4.60 1.46
C ILE A 203 -1.22 4.20 1.52
N HIS A 204 -1.60 3.37 2.48
CA HIS A 204 -2.98 2.92 2.72
C HIS A 204 -3.67 3.65 3.89
N SER A 205 -3.07 4.69 4.46
CA SER A 205 -3.53 5.39 5.67
C SER A 205 -5.00 5.81 5.66
N ASP A 206 -5.51 6.27 4.51
CA ASP A 206 -6.90 6.71 4.37
C ASP A 206 -7.91 5.56 4.39
N ILE A 207 -7.46 4.34 4.07
CA ILE A 207 -8.34 3.19 3.83
C ILE A 207 -8.39 2.32 5.07
N THR A 208 -9.26 2.72 6.01
CA THR A 208 -9.55 1.97 7.24
C THR A 208 -11.06 1.73 7.36
N PHE A 209 -11.45 0.64 8.00
CA PHE A 209 -12.83 0.19 8.09
C PHE A 209 -13.29 -0.02 9.54
N GLY A 210 -14.61 0.08 9.75
CA GLY A 210 -15.22 -0.06 11.07
C GLY A 210 -14.77 1.03 12.03
N SER A 211 -14.38 0.64 13.24
CA SER A 211 -13.84 1.54 14.27
C SER A 211 -12.32 1.73 14.21
N ASN A 212 -11.66 1.11 13.22
CA ASN A 212 -10.21 1.20 13.10
C ASN A 212 -9.79 2.57 12.54
N VAL A 213 -8.88 3.22 13.24
CA VAL A 213 -8.35 4.54 12.87
C VAL A 213 -6.84 4.44 12.69
N HIS A 214 -6.35 4.84 11.53
CA HIS A 214 -4.93 4.91 11.30
C HIS A 214 -4.28 5.97 12.19
N THR A 215 -3.16 5.62 12.81
CA THR A 215 -2.31 6.54 13.54
C THR A 215 -1.06 6.81 12.71
N VAL A 216 -0.85 8.04 12.28
CA VAL A 216 0.38 8.45 11.60
C VAL A 216 1.56 8.25 12.56
N TYR A 217 2.59 7.52 12.13
CA TYR A 217 3.70 7.16 13.01
C TYR A 217 4.36 8.38 13.67
N GLY A 218 4.54 9.46 12.92
CA GLY A 218 5.09 10.72 13.45
C GLY A 218 4.21 11.43 14.48
N SER A 219 2.94 11.05 14.62
CA SER A 219 2.04 11.65 15.64
C SER A 219 2.21 11.04 17.04
N LEU A 220 3.02 10.00 17.18
CA LEU A 220 3.20 9.29 18.46
C LEU A 220 3.95 10.14 19.49
N SER A 221 5.03 10.79 19.07
CA SER A 221 5.85 11.68 19.88
C SER A 221 6.77 12.55 19.00
N GLU A 222 7.36 13.60 19.56
CA GLU A 222 8.36 14.40 18.86
C GLU A 222 9.59 13.57 18.45
N GLN A 223 10.01 12.62 19.31
CA GLN A 223 11.13 11.72 19.01
C GLN A 223 10.78 10.76 17.86
N ALA A 224 9.58 10.18 17.85
CA ALA A 224 9.12 9.33 16.75
C ALA A 224 9.07 10.11 15.43
N LEU A 225 8.56 11.34 15.45
CA LEU A 225 8.51 12.24 14.30
C LEU A 225 9.91 12.52 13.73
N LYS A 226 10.87 12.84 14.59
CA LYS A 226 12.26 13.15 14.19
C LYS A 226 13.07 11.91 13.78
N ASN A 227 12.66 10.71 14.21
CA ASN A 227 13.33 9.44 13.87
C ASN A 227 12.55 8.65 12.80
N SER A 228 11.82 9.34 11.94
CA SER A 228 11.03 8.65 10.92
C SER A 228 11.01 9.35 9.56
N ILE A 229 10.77 8.54 8.53
CA ILE A 229 10.41 8.95 7.18
C ILE A 229 9.03 8.37 6.92
N ILE A 230 8.02 9.23 6.73
CA ILE A 230 6.63 8.82 6.53
C ILE A 230 6.31 8.90 5.05
N CYS A 231 6.04 7.75 4.43
CA CYS A 231 5.79 7.62 3.00
C CYS A 231 4.31 7.52 2.71
N THR A 232 3.75 8.50 2.01
CA THR A 232 2.33 8.59 1.68
C THR A 232 2.13 8.93 0.21
N ALA A 233 0.93 8.67 -0.33
CA ALA A 233 0.59 9.06 -1.69
C ALA A 233 -0.93 9.06 -1.90
N PRO A 234 -1.47 9.88 -2.84
CA PRO A 234 -2.88 9.83 -3.22
C PRO A 234 -3.20 8.60 -4.10
N SER A 235 -2.20 7.82 -4.47
CA SER A 235 -2.30 6.74 -5.46
C SER A 235 -3.26 5.62 -5.08
N LYS A 236 -3.39 5.29 -3.79
CA LYS A 236 -4.30 4.26 -3.32
C LYS A 236 -5.67 4.81 -2.97
N SER A 237 -5.74 6.00 -2.39
CA SER A 237 -6.99 6.65 -2.02
C SER A 237 -7.80 7.11 -3.24
N PHE A 238 -7.12 7.54 -4.29
CA PHE A 238 -7.76 8.15 -5.47
C PHE A 238 -7.46 7.45 -6.80
N ASN A 239 -6.86 6.25 -6.76
CA ASN A 239 -6.51 5.49 -7.97
C ASN A 239 -5.55 6.23 -8.93
N LEU A 240 -4.52 6.88 -8.40
CA LEU A 240 -3.60 7.74 -9.14
C LEU A 240 -2.19 7.16 -9.32
N ALA A 241 -2.00 5.85 -9.15
CA ALA A 241 -0.67 5.23 -9.18
C ALA A 241 0.09 5.50 -10.50
N GLY A 242 -0.61 5.57 -11.63
CA GLY A 242 -0.02 5.84 -12.95
C GLY A 242 0.52 7.27 -13.12
N LEU A 243 0.14 8.22 -12.25
CA LEU A 243 0.63 9.60 -12.28
C LEU A 243 1.94 9.80 -11.52
N GLN A 244 2.40 8.77 -10.80
CA GLN A 244 3.71 8.73 -10.15
C GLN A 244 4.02 9.96 -9.28
N PHE A 245 3.20 10.17 -8.25
CA PHE A 245 3.33 11.27 -7.32
C PHE A 245 3.11 10.79 -5.88
N SER A 246 4.03 11.13 -4.98
CA SER A 246 3.92 10.77 -3.57
C SER A 246 4.44 11.88 -2.67
N ASN A 247 4.03 11.85 -1.41
CA ASN A 247 4.38 12.81 -0.38
C ASN A 247 5.19 12.09 0.70
N ILE A 248 6.43 12.51 0.92
CA ILE A 248 7.30 11.94 1.93
C ILE A 248 7.52 12.99 3.00
N PHE A 249 7.07 12.71 4.23
CA PHE A 249 7.22 13.65 5.34
C PHE A 249 8.47 13.28 6.13
N ILE A 250 9.41 14.22 6.20
CA ILE A 250 10.68 14.10 6.94
C ILE A 250 10.85 15.36 7.78
N ALA A 251 10.50 15.30 9.05
CA ALA A 251 10.50 16.46 9.93
C ALA A 251 11.93 16.86 10.37
N ASP A 252 12.81 15.88 10.61
CA ASP A 252 14.19 16.16 10.94
C ASP A 252 14.95 16.74 9.73
N GLU A 253 15.56 17.88 9.89
CA GLU A 253 16.26 18.61 8.82
C GLU A 253 17.46 17.83 8.27
N LYS A 254 18.20 17.11 9.15
CA LYS A 254 19.39 16.36 8.73
C LYS A 254 18.98 15.14 7.91
N LEU A 255 17.95 14.42 8.38
CA LEU A 255 17.40 13.30 7.62
C LEU A 255 16.84 13.77 6.28
N ARG A 256 16.10 14.88 6.27
CA ARG A 256 15.52 15.42 5.03
C ARG A 256 16.59 15.84 4.05
N LYS A 257 17.66 16.51 4.51
CA LYS A 257 18.79 16.88 3.68
C LYS A 257 19.48 15.64 3.07
N ALA A 258 19.82 14.64 3.89
CA ALA A 258 20.47 13.42 3.41
C ALA A 258 19.58 12.64 2.43
N PHE A 259 18.28 12.57 2.67
CA PHE A 259 17.32 11.97 1.75
C PHE A 259 17.28 12.72 0.41
N SER A 260 17.22 14.05 0.44
CA SER A 260 17.18 14.88 -0.77
C SER A 260 18.49 14.77 -1.57
N GLU A 261 19.64 14.78 -0.91
CA GLU A 261 20.94 14.57 -1.56
C GLU A 261 21.04 13.21 -2.25
N GLU A 262 20.42 12.16 -1.68
CA GLU A 262 20.38 10.83 -2.33
C GLU A 262 19.36 10.81 -3.48
N LEU A 263 18.25 11.51 -3.35
CA LEU A 263 17.26 11.69 -4.40
C LEU A 263 17.88 12.40 -5.62
N ASP A 264 18.61 13.50 -5.39
CA ASP A 264 19.26 14.28 -6.45
C ASP A 264 20.24 13.44 -7.29
N LYS A 265 20.93 12.45 -6.69
CA LYS A 265 21.79 11.52 -7.41
C LYS A 265 21.07 10.67 -8.45
N THR A 266 19.75 10.55 -8.36
CA THR A 266 18.94 9.84 -9.35
C THR A 266 18.62 10.69 -10.59
N GLY A 267 18.88 12.00 -10.54
CA GLY A 267 18.49 12.98 -11.55
C GLY A 267 16.99 13.35 -11.49
N TYR A 268 16.27 12.92 -10.45
CA TYR A 268 14.88 13.32 -10.25
C TYR A 268 14.84 14.63 -9.46
N ASP A 269 14.31 15.69 -10.07
CA ASP A 269 14.18 17.03 -9.47
C ASP A 269 12.72 17.49 -9.43
N GLU A 270 12.01 17.45 -10.55
CA GLU A 270 10.63 17.91 -10.62
C GLU A 270 9.62 16.78 -10.81
N PRO A 271 8.53 16.77 -10.02
CA PRO A 271 7.44 15.82 -10.21
C PRO A 271 6.62 16.12 -11.47
N SER A 272 5.90 15.09 -11.95
CA SER A 272 4.97 15.24 -13.07
C SER A 272 3.94 16.33 -12.80
N VAL A 273 3.78 17.26 -13.77
CA VAL A 273 2.75 18.30 -13.69
C VAL A 273 1.35 17.73 -13.51
N PHE A 274 1.04 16.60 -14.14
CA PHE A 274 -0.25 15.92 -13.99
C PHE A 274 -0.40 15.29 -12.58
N GLY A 275 0.70 14.80 -12.01
CA GLY A 275 0.72 14.33 -10.63
C GLY A 275 0.40 15.42 -9.62
N ILE A 276 1.00 16.61 -9.77
CA ILE A 276 0.74 17.78 -8.93
C ILE A 276 -0.73 18.20 -9.01
N VAL A 277 -1.24 18.39 -10.24
CA VAL A 277 -2.62 18.84 -10.47
C VAL A 277 -3.64 17.85 -9.93
N ALA A 278 -3.42 16.56 -10.19
CA ALA A 278 -4.29 15.50 -9.70
C ALA A 278 -4.28 15.38 -8.17
N ALA A 279 -3.11 15.44 -7.55
CA ALA A 279 -2.99 15.38 -6.07
C ALA A 279 -3.64 16.61 -5.41
N THR A 280 -3.47 17.80 -6.00
CA THR A 280 -4.12 19.02 -5.51
C THR A 280 -5.64 18.88 -5.53
N ALA A 281 -6.22 18.45 -6.67
CA ALA A 281 -7.66 18.25 -6.80
C ALA A 281 -8.18 17.13 -5.88
N ALA A 282 -7.41 16.06 -5.75
CA ALA A 282 -7.73 14.93 -4.86
C ALA A 282 -7.90 15.38 -3.40
N TYR A 283 -6.91 16.08 -2.86
CA TYR A 283 -6.91 16.50 -1.47
C TYR A 283 -7.84 17.68 -1.18
N SER A 284 -8.11 18.56 -2.17
CA SER A 284 -8.98 19.71 -1.98
C SER A 284 -10.48 19.39 -2.16
N GLU A 285 -10.84 18.51 -3.10
CA GLU A 285 -12.22 18.32 -3.53
C GLU A 285 -12.65 16.84 -3.60
N GLY A 286 -11.72 15.89 -3.41
CA GLY A 286 -11.97 14.47 -3.63
C GLY A 286 -12.66 13.74 -2.46
N ALA A 287 -12.91 14.39 -1.32
CA ALA A 287 -13.35 13.76 -0.07
C ALA A 287 -14.64 12.93 -0.23
N ASP A 288 -15.69 13.49 -0.82
CA ASP A 288 -16.98 12.82 -0.98
C ASP A 288 -16.90 11.56 -1.88
N TRP A 289 -16.10 11.65 -2.93
CA TRP A 289 -15.85 10.50 -3.80
C TRP A 289 -15.09 9.41 -3.06
N PHE A 290 -14.05 9.80 -2.33
CA PHE A 290 -13.23 8.86 -1.55
C PHE A 290 -14.07 8.13 -0.49
N ASP A 291 -14.91 8.84 0.25
CA ASP A 291 -15.78 8.22 1.27
C ASP A 291 -16.81 7.28 0.62
N SER A 292 -17.33 7.64 -0.56
CA SER A 292 -18.26 6.80 -1.31
C SER A 292 -17.60 5.53 -1.84
N VAL A 293 -16.42 5.64 -2.47
CA VAL A 293 -15.69 4.46 -2.98
C VAL A 293 -15.22 3.55 -1.84
N LYS A 294 -14.79 4.13 -0.72
CA LYS A 294 -14.41 3.37 0.49
C LYS A 294 -15.59 2.56 1.03
N SER A 295 -16.79 3.15 1.09
CA SER A 295 -18.00 2.44 1.50
C SER A 295 -18.34 1.29 0.54
N TYR A 296 -18.30 1.52 -0.76
CA TYR A 296 -18.55 0.48 -1.76
C TYR A 296 -17.54 -0.69 -1.66
N ILE A 297 -16.27 -0.37 -1.47
CA ILE A 297 -15.22 -1.38 -1.26
C ILE A 297 -15.48 -2.19 0.02
N TRP A 298 -15.91 -1.54 1.09
CA TRP A 298 -16.26 -2.24 2.32
C TRP A 298 -17.41 -3.23 2.12
N GLU A 299 -18.44 -2.83 1.41
CA GLU A 299 -19.54 -3.74 1.04
C GLU A 299 -19.06 -4.90 0.16
N ASN A 300 -18.10 -4.67 -0.73
CA ASN A 300 -17.45 -5.73 -1.52
C ASN A 300 -16.70 -6.73 -0.63
N ILE A 301 -15.97 -6.24 0.36
CA ILE A 301 -15.24 -7.09 1.32
C ILE A 301 -16.21 -7.96 2.12
N LEU A 302 -17.28 -7.38 2.64
CA LEU A 302 -18.31 -8.11 3.40
C LEU A 302 -19.04 -9.14 2.51
N PHE A 303 -19.36 -8.77 1.29
CA PHE A 303 -19.94 -9.68 0.31
C PHE A 303 -19.00 -10.86 0.03
N ALA A 304 -17.71 -10.59 -0.25
CA ALA A 304 -16.73 -11.64 -0.53
C ALA A 304 -16.57 -12.58 0.65
N LYS A 305 -16.50 -12.06 1.88
CA LYS A 305 -16.48 -12.87 3.10
C LYS A 305 -17.67 -13.82 3.16
N LYS A 306 -18.88 -13.26 3.08
CA LYS A 306 -20.13 -14.04 3.17
C LYS A 306 -20.18 -15.11 2.07
N TYR A 307 -19.89 -14.73 0.83
CA TYR A 307 -19.94 -15.62 -0.31
C TYR A 307 -18.97 -16.82 -0.15
N ILE A 308 -17.74 -16.58 0.28
CA ILE A 308 -16.74 -17.64 0.50
C ILE A 308 -17.17 -18.54 1.66
N GLU A 309 -17.63 -17.99 2.78
CA GLU A 309 -18.08 -18.78 3.93
C GLU A 309 -19.26 -19.71 3.61
N GLU A 310 -20.17 -19.27 2.72
CA GLU A 310 -21.34 -20.06 2.29
C GLU A 310 -20.99 -21.12 1.23
N ASN A 311 -19.99 -20.89 0.36
CA ASN A 311 -19.73 -21.73 -0.82
C ASN A 311 -18.40 -22.50 -0.80
N ALA A 312 -17.45 -22.11 0.08
CA ALA A 312 -16.15 -22.77 0.23
C ALA A 312 -15.63 -22.59 1.67
N SER A 313 -16.33 -23.18 2.64
CA SER A 313 -16.09 -22.98 4.09
C SER A 313 -14.68 -23.39 4.58
N GLN A 314 -13.93 -24.16 3.78
CA GLN A 314 -12.52 -24.51 4.03
C GLN A 314 -11.56 -23.34 3.75
N ILE A 315 -11.99 -22.30 3.03
CA ILE A 315 -11.22 -21.07 2.82
C ILE A 315 -11.61 -20.09 3.92
N LYS A 316 -10.63 -19.66 4.70
CA LYS A 316 -10.86 -18.62 5.71
C LYS A 316 -10.58 -17.24 5.13
N VAL A 317 -11.42 -16.29 5.48
CA VAL A 317 -11.27 -14.90 5.09
C VAL A 317 -10.76 -14.08 6.27
N LEU A 318 -9.58 -13.49 6.12
CA LEU A 318 -9.08 -12.50 7.07
C LEU A 318 -9.63 -11.14 6.64
N VAL A 319 -10.66 -10.66 7.37
CA VAL A 319 -11.29 -9.37 7.07
C VAL A 319 -10.32 -8.25 7.43
N PRO A 320 -9.97 -7.39 6.49
CA PRO A 320 -9.00 -6.33 6.74
C PRO A 320 -9.59 -5.22 7.61
N GLU A 321 -8.80 -4.71 8.54
CA GLU A 321 -9.07 -3.49 9.30
C GLU A 321 -8.78 -2.25 8.43
N GLY A 322 -7.86 -2.39 7.48
CA GLY A 322 -7.50 -1.37 6.49
C GLY A 322 -7.01 -2.00 5.19
N THR A 323 -6.82 -1.20 4.17
CA THR A 323 -6.57 -1.56 2.77
C THR A 323 -7.82 -2.13 2.07
N TYR A 324 -7.81 -2.21 0.74
CA TYR A 324 -8.87 -2.88 -0.03
C TYR A 324 -8.46 -4.28 -0.52
N LEU A 325 -7.48 -4.87 0.18
CA LEU A 325 -6.87 -6.14 -0.17
C LEU A 325 -7.31 -7.19 0.84
N LEU A 326 -8.05 -8.17 0.37
CA LEU A 326 -8.57 -9.25 1.21
C LEU A 326 -7.59 -10.42 1.19
N TRP A 327 -7.28 -10.98 2.36
CA TRP A 327 -6.33 -12.07 2.54
C TRP A 327 -7.07 -13.37 2.81
N LEU A 328 -6.89 -14.36 1.93
CA LEU A 328 -7.59 -15.64 1.94
C LEU A 328 -6.66 -16.75 2.38
N ASP A 329 -7.01 -17.47 3.44
CA ASP A 329 -6.25 -18.60 4.00
C ASP A 329 -6.85 -19.92 3.50
N PHE A 330 -6.08 -20.67 2.71
CA PHE A 330 -6.41 -21.99 2.17
C PHE A 330 -5.81 -23.15 2.98
N SER A 331 -5.20 -22.91 4.13
CA SER A 331 -4.50 -23.93 4.90
C SER A 331 -5.37 -25.14 5.26
N LYS A 332 -6.68 -24.92 5.46
CA LYS A 332 -7.66 -25.99 5.76
C LYS A 332 -8.05 -26.86 4.58
N THR A 333 -7.66 -26.51 3.35
CA THR A 333 -7.95 -27.32 2.17
C THR A 333 -7.12 -28.61 2.08
N GLY A 334 -6.05 -28.70 2.85
CA GLY A 334 -5.08 -29.80 2.79
C GLY A 334 -4.16 -29.77 1.58
N LEU A 335 -4.31 -28.77 0.69
CA LEU A 335 -3.53 -28.63 -0.53
C LEU A 335 -2.19 -27.94 -0.29
N SER A 336 -1.22 -28.21 -1.17
CA SER A 336 0.02 -27.45 -1.25
C SER A 336 -0.19 -26.06 -1.86
N ASP A 337 0.75 -25.14 -1.64
CA ASP A 337 0.73 -23.79 -2.26
C ASP A 337 0.63 -23.87 -3.79
N SER A 338 1.37 -24.80 -4.41
CA SER A 338 1.34 -25.01 -5.85
C SER A 338 -0.02 -25.47 -6.37
N GLU A 339 -0.69 -26.38 -5.67
CA GLU A 339 -2.03 -26.87 -6.03
C GLU A 339 -3.09 -25.77 -5.88
N ILE A 340 -2.98 -24.95 -4.82
CA ILE A 340 -3.86 -23.79 -4.63
C ILE A 340 -3.68 -22.81 -5.78
N ASN A 341 -2.44 -22.47 -6.12
CA ASN A 341 -2.13 -21.57 -7.23
C ASN A 341 -2.65 -22.10 -8.57
N ASP A 342 -2.51 -23.40 -8.84
CA ASP A 342 -3.03 -24.03 -10.05
C ASP A 342 -4.57 -23.95 -10.12
N ARG A 343 -5.26 -24.28 -9.03
CA ARG A 343 -6.72 -24.20 -8.96
C ARG A 343 -7.24 -22.80 -9.18
N VAL A 344 -6.64 -21.81 -8.52
CA VAL A 344 -7.06 -20.41 -8.62
C VAL A 344 -6.73 -19.84 -10.01
N LEU A 345 -5.49 -19.99 -10.48
CA LEU A 345 -5.05 -19.34 -11.70
C LEU A 345 -5.50 -20.11 -12.97
N ASN A 346 -5.26 -21.42 -13.01
CA ASN A 346 -5.43 -22.18 -14.26
C ASN A 346 -6.82 -22.79 -14.40
N LYS A 347 -7.43 -23.28 -13.31
CA LYS A 347 -8.75 -23.90 -13.34
C LYS A 347 -9.86 -22.88 -13.18
N ALA A 348 -9.81 -22.04 -12.14
CA ALA A 348 -10.79 -20.97 -11.93
C ALA A 348 -10.61 -19.81 -12.91
N LYS A 349 -9.45 -19.67 -13.56
CA LYS A 349 -9.13 -18.51 -14.41
C LYS A 349 -9.27 -17.18 -13.66
N VAL A 350 -8.72 -17.13 -12.45
CA VAL A 350 -8.64 -15.90 -11.65
C VAL A 350 -7.19 -15.62 -11.30
N TRP A 351 -6.71 -14.44 -11.66
CA TRP A 351 -5.34 -14.04 -11.36
C TRP A 351 -5.31 -13.20 -10.08
N LEU A 352 -4.80 -13.79 -9.02
CA LEU A 352 -4.54 -13.20 -7.71
C LEU A 352 -3.03 -13.10 -7.45
N ASP A 353 -2.64 -12.39 -6.40
CA ASP A 353 -1.29 -12.52 -5.87
C ASP A 353 -1.19 -13.75 -4.95
N SER A 354 -0.30 -14.69 -5.31
CA SER A 354 0.03 -15.82 -4.43
C SER A 354 0.65 -15.33 -3.14
N GLY A 355 0.23 -15.92 -2.03
CA GLY A 355 0.72 -15.53 -0.72
C GLY A 355 2.21 -15.75 -0.52
N SER A 356 2.80 -16.74 -1.18
CA SER A 356 4.25 -17.00 -1.17
C SER A 356 5.09 -15.82 -1.71
N MET A 357 4.48 -14.93 -2.52
CA MET A 357 5.15 -13.68 -2.96
C MET A 357 5.45 -12.73 -1.80
N PHE A 358 4.71 -12.81 -0.70
CA PHE A 358 4.85 -11.95 0.48
C PHE A 358 5.82 -12.52 1.54
N GLY A 359 6.42 -13.64 1.25
CA GLY A 359 7.32 -14.40 2.11
C GLY A 359 6.79 -15.81 2.37
N LYS A 360 7.63 -16.66 2.94
CA LYS A 360 7.28 -18.04 3.31
C LYS A 360 6.06 -18.09 4.25
N GLU A 361 5.90 -17.09 5.08
CA GLU A 361 4.80 -16.90 6.02
C GLU A 361 3.44 -16.70 5.32
N GLY A 362 3.45 -16.39 4.02
CA GLY A 362 2.26 -16.28 3.18
C GLY A 362 1.93 -17.55 2.40
N GLU A 363 2.67 -18.65 2.53
CA GLU A 363 2.33 -19.91 1.85
C GLU A 363 0.91 -20.37 2.19
N LYS A 364 0.18 -20.84 1.18
CA LYS A 364 -1.22 -21.24 1.23
C LYS A 364 -2.22 -20.08 1.39
N PHE A 365 -1.78 -18.86 1.18
CA PHE A 365 -2.66 -17.70 1.12
C PHE A 365 -2.79 -17.16 -0.32
N GLN A 366 -3.86 -16.38 -0.54
CA GLN A 366 -4.06 -15.61 -1.78
C GLN A 366 -4.55 -14.21 -1.40
N ARG A 367 -4.05 -13.19 -2.10
CA ARG A 367 -4.50 -11.81 -1.91
C ARG A 367 -5.41 -11.39 -3.06
N ILE A 368 -6.65 -11.00 -2.75
CA ILE A 368 -7.61 -10.51 -3.72
C ILE A 368 -7.85 -9.00 -3.53
N ASN A 369 -7.88 -8.26 -4.64
CA ASN A 369 -8.25 -6.85 -4.66
C ASN A 369 -9.78 -6.72 -4.77
N CYS A 370 -10.40 -6.07 -3.76
CA CYS A 370 -11.86 -5.84 -3.70
C CYS A 370 -12.29 -4.48 -4.28
N ALA A 371 -11.35 -3.63 -4.75
CA ALA A 371 -11.65 -2.35 -5.36
C ALA A 371 -11.98 -2.49 -6.86
N THR A 372 -13.08 -3.19 -7.15
CA THR A 372 -13.58 -3.50 -8.49
C THR A 372 -15.11 -3.53 -8.48
N PRO A 373 -15.81 -3.34 -9.62
CA PRO A 373 -17.25 -3.51 -9.69
C PRO A 373 -17.72 -4.86 -9.15
N ARG A 374 -18.84 -4.87 -8.42
CA ARG A 374 -19.38 -6.06 -7.74
C ARG A 374 -19.49 -7.27 -8.67
N ILE A 375 -19.93 -7.06 -9.89
CA ILE A 375 -20.13 -8.15 -10.87
C ILE A 375 -18.80 -8.87 -11.21
N ILE A 376 -17.68 -8.16 -11.26
CA ILE A 376 -16.36 -8.77 -11.51
C ILE A 376 -15.90 -9.57 -10.29
N LEU A 377 -16.08 -9.01 -9.09
CA LEU A 377 -15.74 -9.71 -7.85
C LEU A 377 -16.55 -10.99 -7.69
N GLU A 378 -17.87 -10.91 -7.92
CA GLU A 378 -18.78 -12.06 -7.84
C GLU A 378 -18.41 -13.16 -8.82
N ASP A 379 -18.11 -12.85 -10.08
CA ASP A 379 -17.65 -13.82 -11.07
C ASP A 379 -16.35 -14.51 -10.62
N ALA A 380 -15.39 -13.74 -10.12
CA ALA A 380 -14.14 -14.31 -9.60
C ALA A 380 -14.39 -15.25 -8.41
N LEU A 381 -15.23 -14.87 -7.48
CA LEU A 381 -15.55 -15.68 -6.30
C LEU A 381 -16.29 -16.97 -6.68
N LYS A 382 -17.26 -16.92 -7.61
CA LYS A 382 -17.95 -18.11 -8.15
C LYS A 382 -16.94 -19.10 -8.73
N ARG A 383 -16.03 -18.61 -9.55
CA ARG A 383 -14.99 -19.45 -10.18
C ARG A 383 -14.05 -20.07 -9.15
N ILE A 384 -13.57 -19.26 -8.17
CA ILE A 384 -12.70 -19.77 -7.11
C ILE A 384 -13.42 -20.83 -6.30
N CYS A 385 -14.59 -20.53 -5.73
CA CYS A 385 -15.30 -21.44 -4.83
C CYS A 385 -15.69 -22.76 -5.51
N SER A 386 -15.91 -22.78 -6.84
CA SER A 386 -16.19 -24.01 -7.58
C SER A 386 -14.99 -24.98 -7.64
N GLN A 387 -13.80 -24.57 -7.24
CA GLN A 387 -12.58 -25.39 -7.26
C GLN A 387 -12.22 -25.96 -5.87
N PHE A 388 -12.94 -25.54 -4.85
CA PHE A 388 -12.70 -25.91 -3.46
C PHE A 388 -13.99 -26.35 -2.77
#